data_2767f2eb7624bd993110ed97e3b7f5ac
#
_entry.id   2767f2eb7624bd993110ed97e3b7f5ac
#
_cell.length_a   1.000
_cell.length_b   1.000
_cell.length_c   1.000
_cell.angle_alpha   90.00
_cell.angle_beta   90.00
_cell.angle_gamma   90.00
#
_symmetry.space_group_name_H-M   'P 1'
#
loop_
_entity.id
_entity.type
_entity.pdbx_description
1 polymer ?
#
loop_
_entity_poly.entity_id
_entity_poly.type
_entity_poly.pdbx_seq_one_letter_code
_entity_poly.pdbx_strand_id
1 'polypeptide(L)'
;MGKRKKRKSVQKAARSKKATKKRKATPPKRKAKKKAAPSKKKLKKKKAAPSKKKVKKKTTASKPKAKKKKAAPAKAKIKKKKVTPSKPKRAPRARKPPARKKPAPPKQIPFSKALKDQISTVLVTGATRCVGSSLVQHLLREGYSVIATDHKDREILAQAETDALVFKPGDLSNPTFAASCLEGVDAIFHPGAHADGKPLFGDPGPSPVDGTRNLYQQARERGVKRFILITSASLYGRHHGPVSEDAMLESRDEYEQAQSELESIVLEDSLPGLPSVTVIRPAAVYGPGCLSTMASLATLPPLVTTLGPYFIPLSGGPRMNLVHGDDVARAATFLLLHPAAYGSIFNVADNDPMTFGHFVNVAMESYGLKPLGPGVAYPPSTLLQSILPYVEEDEIFSPLGNLSNILWERIVRTHRLNKNLMPSLDQGSVPLGTRDLVVDNGKLLGLGFRLKYPKFRRGWEKTLAWYLKKRWIPRPNEL
;
A
#
# COMPACT_ATOMS: atom_id res chain seq x y z
N MET A 1 -34.86 66.42 -5.43
CA MET A 1 -34.27 66.94 -6.69
C MET A 1 -32.78 67.00 -6.55
N GLY A 2 -32.00 66.36 -7.43
CA GLY A 2 -30.55 66.51 -7.50
C GLY A 2 -29.71 65.29 -7.14
N LYS A 3 -29.79 64.21 -7.93
CA LYS A 3 -28.71 63.17 -8.06
C LYS A 3 -28.86 62.42 -9.37
N ARG A 4 -28.64 63.13 -10.50
CA ARG A 4 -28.53 62.49 -11.83
C ARG A 4 -27.62 63.39 -12.70
N LYS A 5 -26.32 63.39 -12.48
CA LYS A 5 -25.32 63.92 -13.41
C LYS A 5 -23.88 63.62 -12.89
N LYS A 6 -23.42 62.35 -12.93
CA LYS A 6 -22.01 61.98 -12.86
C LYS A 6 -21.85 60.47 -13.22
N ARG A 7 -22.21 60.14 -14.43
CA ARG A 7 -21.92 58.83 -15.03
C ARG A 7 -21.88 58.92 -16.56
N LYS A 8 -21.06 59.80 -17.12
CA LYS A 8 -20.83 59.83 -18.58
C LYS A 8 -19.42 60.43 -18.95
N SER A 9 -18.36 60.15 -18.19
CA SER A 9 -17.04 60.67 -18.56
C SER A 9 -15.87 59.68 -18.44
N VAL A 10 -16.12 58.36 -18.33
CA VAL A 10 -15.03 57.34 -18.24
C VAL A 10 -15.05 56.32 -19.40
N GLN A 11 -15.86 56.52 -20.41
CA GLN A 11 -15.93 55.58 -21.54
C GLN A 11 -15.38 56.10 -22.87
N LYS A 12 -14.45 57.07 -22.89
CA LYS A 12 -13.92 57.61 -24.15
C LYS A 12 -12.39 57.62 -24.28
N ALA A 13 -11.64 56.79 -23.56
CA ALA A 13 -10.18 56.75 -23.60
C ALA A 13 -9.57 55.37 -23.95
N ALA A 14 -10.29 54.46 -24.60
CA ALA A 14 -9.78 53.14 -24.94
C ALA A 14 -10.09 52.74 -26.40
N ARG A 15 -9.95 53.68 -27.36
CA ARG A 15 -10.02 53.37 -28.78
C ARG A 15 -9.09 54.24 -29.59
N SER A 16 -7.77 54.01 -29.48
CA SER A 16 -6.82 54.42 -30.56
C SER A 16 -5.44 53.80 -30.23
N LYS A 17 -5.13 52.66 -30.75
CA LYS A 17 -3.77 52.18 -31.11
C LYS A 17 -3.89 50.73 -31.61
N LYS A 18 -4.46 50.59 -32.76
CA LYS A 18 -4.31 49.40 -33.59
C LYS A 18 -3.78 49.88 -34.94
N ALA A 19 -2.59 49.48 -35.24
CA ALA A 19 -2.00 49.35 -36.54
C ALA A 19 -0.52 49.75 -36.52
N THR A 20 0.36 48.76 -36.42
CA THR A 20 1.54 48.79 -37.29
C THR A 20 2.33 47.46 -37.18
N LYS A 21 2.44 46.85 -38.34
CA LYS A 21 3.51 45.95 -38.81
C LYS A 21 3.62 44.52 -38.26
N LYS A 22 2.90 43.63 -38.93
CA LYS A 22 3.39 42.27 -39.23
C LYS A 22 4.74 42.34 -39.96
N ARG A 23 5.82 41.88 -39.36
CA ARG A 23 7.01 41.38 -40.08
C ARG A 23 7.16 39.89 -39.79
N LYS A 24 7.01 39.11 -40.85
CA LYS A 24 7.32 37.67 -40.90
C LYS A 24 8.82 37.49 -40.64
N ALA A 25 9.19 36.74 -39.63
CA ALA A 25 10.52 36.18 -39.49
C ALA A 25 10.42 34.68 -39.75
N THR A 26 11.04 34.23 -40.83
CA THR A 26 11.28 32.84 -41.18
C THR A 26 12.39 32.27 -40.30
N PRO A 27 12.28 31.04 -39.78
CA PRO A 27 13.36 30.43 -39.04
C PRO A 27 14.48 29.90 -39.98
N PRO A 28 15.75 29.92 -39.56
CA PRO A 28 16.87 29.48 -40.38
C PRO A 28 16.89 27.96 -40.56
N LYS A 29 17.09 27.52 -41.79
CA LYS A 29 17.31 26.13 -42.19
C LYS A 29 18.58 25.58 -41.53
N ARG A 30 18.43 24.63 -40.61
CA ARG A 30 19.53 23.82 -40.09
C ARG A 30 19.98 22.83 -41.17
N LYS A 31 21.22 22.95 -41.62
CA LYS A 31 21.90 22.02 -42.50
C LYS A 31 22.00 20.64 -41.82
N ALA A 32 21.40 19.63 -42.43
CA ALA A 32 21.56 18.24 -42.05
C ALA A 32 23.00 17.80 -42.33
N LYS A 33 23.77 17.53 -41.27
CA LYS A 33 25.03 16.78 -41.39
C LYS A 33 24.68 15.30 -41.53
N LYS A 34 24.93 14.75 -42.76
CA LYS A 34 24.96 13.31 -43.01
C LYS A 34 26.01 12.68 -42.10
N LYS A 35 25.61 11.89 -41.13
CA LYS A 35 26.49 10.95 -40.44
C LYS A 35 26.44 9.62 -41.19
N ALA A 36 27.63 9.19 -41.61
CA ALA A 36 27.89 7.94 -42.30
C ALA A 36 27.51 6.73 -41.44
N ALA A 37 26.92 5.72 -42.05
CA ALA A 37 26.62 4.43 -41.45
C ALA A 37 27.91 3.64 -41.13
N PRO A 38 28.00 2.96 -40.01
CA PRO A 38 29.12 2.05 -39.76
C PRO A 38 28.93 0.74 -40.50
N SER A 39 29.98 0.34 -41.19
CA SER A 39 30.13 -0.88 -41.99
C SER A 39 29.90 -2.14 -41.16
N LYS A 40 29.09 -3.07 -41.70
CA LYS A 40 28.89 -4.43 -41.18
C LYS A 40 30.21 -5.24 -41.29
N LYS A 41 30.91 -5.41 -40.17
CA LYS A 41 31.93 -6.47 -40.07
C LYS A 41 31.24 -7.81 -39.81
N LYS A 42 31.34 -8.70 -40.82
CA LYS A 42 30.95 -10.12 -40.70
C LYS A 42 31.84 -10.83 -39.69
N LEU A 43 31.29 -11.19 -38.52
CA LEU A 43 31.96 -12.18 -37.65
C LEU A 43 31.63 -13.59 -38.16
N LYS A 44 32.68 -14.28 -38.59
CA LYS A 44 32.64 -15.69 -38.94
C LYS A 44 32.32 -16.52 -37.69
N LYS A 45 31.20 -17.22 -37.70
CA LYS A 45 30.88 -18.27 -36.73
C LYS A 45 31.86 -19.44 -36.91
N LYS A 46 32.77 -19.63 -35.94
CA LYS A 46 33.47 -20.90 -35.78
C LYS A 46 32.53 -21.84 -35.01
N LYS A 47 32.05 -22.87 -35.69
CA LYS A 47 31.39 -24.03 -35.09
C LYS A 47 32.45 -24.84 -34.33
N ALA A 48 32.34 -24.91 -33.01
CA ALA A 48 33.05 -25.93 -32.23
C ALA A 48 32.08 -27.07 -31.94
N ALA A 49 32.46 -28.28 -32.37
CA ALA A 49 31.72 -29.50 -32.13
C ALA A 49 31.92 -29.98 -30.67
N PRO A 50 30.90 -30.55 -30.01
CA PRO A 50 31.05 -31.10 -28.68
C PRO A 50 31.77 -32.47 -28.71
N SER A 51 32.88 -32.62 -28.05
CA SER A 51 33.60 -33.88 -27.83
C SER A 51 32.82 -34.77 -26.89
N LYS A 52 32.41 -35.95 -27.37
CA LYS A 52 31.85 -37.03 -26.57
C LYS A 52 32.93 -37.68 -25.71
N LYS A 53 32.94 -37.42 -24.41
CA LYS A 53 33.67 -38.27 -23.43
C LYS A 53 32.76 -39.41 -22.99
N LYS A 54 33.09 -40.64 -23.45
CA LYS A 54 32.56 -41.90 -22.94
C LYS A 54 33.04 -42.09 -21.53
N VAL A 55 32.12 -42.13 -20.55
CA VAL A 55 32.39 -42.65 -19.22
C VAL A 55 31.91 -44.10 -19.18
N LYS A 56 32.86 -45.01 -18.95
CA LYS A 56 32.63 -46.47 -18.80
C LYS A 56 31.81 -46.72 -17.52
N LYS A 57 30.70 -47.42 -17.67
CA LYS A 57 29.97 -48.10 -16.59
C LYS A 57 30.86 -49.21 -16.00
N LYS A 58 31.13 -49.15 -14.70
CA LYS A 58 31.46 -50.33 -13.89
C LYS A 58 30.24 -50.64 -13.05
N THR A 59 29.62 -51.77 -13.42
CA THR A 59 28.60 -52.49 -12.68
C THR A 59 29.28 -53.29 -11.57
N THR A 60 28.88 -53.07 -10.34
CA THR A 60 29.01 -54.11 -9.29
C THR A 60 27.69 -54.20 -8.56
N ALA A 61 27.06 -55.31 -8.81
CA ALA A 61 25.85 -55.76 -8.14
C ALA A 61 26.21 -56.39 -6.79
N SER A 62 25.52 -55.99 -5.73
CA SER A 62 25.37 -56.85 -4.55
C SER A 62 23.94 -56.69 -4.02
N LYS A 63 23.19 -57.76 -4.17
CA LYS A 63 21.87 -57.97 -3.52
C LYS A 63 22.10 -58.52 -2.12
N PRO A 64 21.39 -58.07 -1.09
CA PRO A 64 21.13 -58.90 0.08
C PRO A 64 19.77 -59.57 -0.03
N LYS A 65 19.78 -60.90 0.10
CA LYS A 65 18.62 -61.79 0.21
C LYS A 65 17.89 -61.57 1.53
N ALA A 66 16.61 -61.15 1.48
CA ALA A 66 15.72 -61.20 2.64
C ALA A 66 15.04 -62.59 2.71
N LYS A 67 15.30 -63.30 3.77
CA LYS A 67 14.64 -64.59 4.09
C LYS A 67 13.21 -64.33 4.58
N LYS A 68 12.22 -64.82 3.86
CA LYS A 68 10.84 -64.98 4.33
C LYS A 68 10.77 -66.08 5.38
N LYS A 69 10.46 -65.79 6.63
CA LYS A 69 9.92 -66.77 7.57
C LYS A 69 8.41 -66.62 7.61
N LYS A 70 7.71 -67.68 7.14
CA LYS A 70 6.28 -67.90 7.35
C LYS A 70 6.08 -68.34 8.81
N ALA A 71 5.22 -67.61 9.55
CA ALA A 71 4.64 -68.12 10.80
C ALA A 71 3.11 -68.16 10.61
N ALA A 72 2.55 -69.35 10.84
CA ALA A 72 1.13 -69.64 10.77
C ALA A 72 0.40 -69.11 12.02
N PRO A 73 -0.89 -68.76 11.93
CA PRO A 73 -1.64 -68.26 13.08
C PRO A 73 -2.22 -69.41 13.91
N ALA A 74 -1.90 -69.41 15.18
CA ALA A 74 -2.56 -70.29 16.18
C ALA A 74 -3.98 -69.82 16.47
N LYS A 75 -4.96 -70.74 16.30
CA LYS A 75 -6.37 -70.52 16.64
C LYS A 75 -6.54 -70.60 18.16
N ALA A 76 -6.75 -69.50 18.86
CA ALA A 76 -7.22 -69.47 20.26
C ALA A 76 -8.75 -69.42 20.26
N LYS A 77 -9.36 -70.46 20.89
CA LYS A 77 -10.80 -70.57 21.13
C LYS A 77 -11.18 -69.62 22.32
N ILE A 78 -11.91 -68.55 22.02
CA ILE A 78 -12.48 -67.70 23.03
C ILE A 78 -13.88 -68.20 23.41
N LYS A 79 -14.03 -68.67 24.64
CA LYS A 79 -15.32 -69.02 25.22
C LYS A 79 -16.18 -67.79 25.45
N LYS A 80 -17.35 -67.70 24.84
CA LYS A 80 -18.36 -66.67 25.06
C LYS A 80 -18.93 -66.81 26.45
N LYS A 81 -18.59 -65.89 27.37
CA LYS A 81 -19.37 -65.61 28.58
C LYS A 81 -20.43 -64.56 28.24
N LYS A 82 -21.69 -64.92 28.50
CA LYS A 82 -22.82 -63.95 28.47
C LYS A 82 -22.62 -62.93 29.53
N VAL A 83 -22.47 -61.67 29.13
CA VAL A 83 -22.51 -60.52 30.06
C VAL A 83 -23.84 -59.81 29.83
N THR A 84 -24.64 -59.72 30.85
CA THR A 84 -25.87 -58.93 30.91
C THR A 84 -25.52 -57.42 30.89
N PRO A 85 -26.27 -56.56 30.18
CA PRO A 85 -25.95 -55.13 30.12
C PRO A 85 -26.30 -54.43 31.42
N SER A 86 -25.30 -53.96 32.17
CA SER A 86 -25.49 -53.02 33.28
C SER A 86 -25.65 -51.59 32.73
N LYS A 87 -26.64 -50.85 33.26
CA LYS A 87 -26.94 -49.44 32.93
C LYS A 87 -25.68 -48.60 33.03
N PRO A 88 -25.42 -47.65 32.09
CA PRO A 88 -24.26 -46.78 32.16
C PRO A 88 -24.41 -45.81 33.33
N LYS A 89 -23.44 -45.84 34.28
CA LYS A 89 -23.28 -44.80 35.30
C LYS A 89 -22.98 -43.48 34.63
N ARG A 90 -23.80 -42.45 34.90
CA ARG A 90 -23.57 -41.07 34.44
C ARG A 90 -22.16 -40.61 34.83
N ALA A 91 -21.36 -40.24 33.85
CA ALA A 91 -20.07 -39.60 34.06
C ALA A 91 -20.25 -38.29 34.85
N PRO A 92 -19.32 -37.90 35.75
CA PRO A 92 -19.38 -36.66 36.46
C PRO A 92 -19.33 -35.49 35.44
N ARG A 93 -20.31 -34.56 35.52
CA ARG A 93 -20.29 -33.32 34.73
C ARG A 93 -18.97 -32.59 34.96
N ALA A 94 -18.15 -32.45 33.94
CA ALA A 94 -16.96 -31.60 33.97
C ALA A 94 -17.39 -30.19 34.42
N ARG A 95 -16.84 -29.72 35.55
CA ARG A 95 -17.01 -28.35 35.99
C ARG A 95 -16.51 -27.42 34.91
N LYS A 96 -17.37 -26.51 34.41
CA LYS A 96 -16.95 -25.43 33.50
C LYS A 96 -15.78 -24.68 34.17
N PRO A 97 -14.67 -24.44 33.43
CA PRO A 97 -13.60 -23.63 33.97
C PRO A 97 -14.17 -22.25 34.34
N PRO A 98 -13.70 -21.63 35.43
CA PRO A 98 -14.16 -20.31 35.83
C PRO A 98 -13.93 -19.33 34.67
N ALA A 99 -14.97 -18.56 34.34
CA ALA A 99 -14.86 -17.52 33.30
C ALA A 99 -13.69 -16.61 33.67
N ARG A 100 -12.65 -16.59 32.81
CA ARG A 100 -11.57 -15.60 32.92
C ARG A 100 -12.21 -14.22 32.91
N LYS A 101 -12.14 -13.51 34.05
CA LYS A 101 -12.51 -12.10 34.12
C LYS A 101 -11.75 -11.38 33.00
N LYS A 102 -12.50 -10.73 32.11
CA LYS A 102 -11.87 -9.82 31.10
C LYS A 102 -10.97 -8.87 31.87
N PRO A 103 -9.70 -8.69 31.43
CA PRO A 103 -8.85 -7.72 32.09
C PRO A 103 -9.55 -6.36 32.07
N ALA A 104 -9.48 -5.64 33.18
CA ALA A 104 -10.01 -4.29 33.28
C ALA A 104 -9.39 -3.46 32.17
N PRO A 105 -10.14 -2.55 31.51
CA PRO A 105 -9.57 -1.70 30.48
C PRO A 105 -8.39 -0.94 31.10
N PRO A 106 -7.25 -0.87 30.37
CA PRO A 106 -6.07 -0.15 30.86
C PRO A 106 -6.49 1.28 31.23
N LYS A 107 -6.03 1.77 32.38
CA LYS A 107 -6.23 3.16 32.79
C LYS A 107 -5.70 4.03 31.65
N GLN A 108 -6.58 4.81 31.03
CA GLN A 108 -6.21 5.75 29.98
C GLN A 108 -5.18 6.71 30.56
N ILE A 109 -3.96 6.68 30.04
CA ILE A 109 -2.95 7.69 30.34
C ILE A 109 -3.50 8.98 29.71
N PRO A 110 -3.73 10.03 30.48
CA PRO A 110 -4.36 11.23 29.94
C PRO A 110 -3.48 11.85 28.85
N PHE A 111 -4.11 12.23 27.75
CA PHE A 111 -3.50 13.07 26.71
C PHE A 111 -2.78 14.24 27.39
N SER A 112 -1.51 14.44 27.05
CA SER A 112 -0.80 15.62 27.54
C SER A 112 -1.36 16.85 26.81
N LYS A 113 -2.33 17.52 27.42
CA LYS A 113 -2.85 18.81 26.93
C LYS A 113 -1.70 19.81 26.72
N ALA A 114 -0.70 19.79 27.60
CA ALA A 114 0.52 20.58 27.49
C ALA A 114 1.31 20.33 26.19
N LEU A 115 1.30 19.09 25.65
CA LEU A 115 1.98 18.80 24.38
C LEU A 115 1.18 19.32 23.18
N LYS A 116 -0.15 19.27 23.24
CA LYS A 116 -1.01 19.83 22.19
C LYS A 116 -0.80 21.35 22.07
N ASP A 117 -0.64 22.04 23.18
CA ASP A 117 -0.40 23.48 23.22
C ASP A 117 1.01 23.88 22.70
N GLN A 118 1.94 22.91 22.60
CA GLN A 118 3.30 23.11 22.12
C GLN A 118 3.51 22.79 20.64
N ILE A 119 2.53 22.16 19.98
CA ILE A 119 2.61 21.76 18.57
C ILE A 119 1.51 22.49 17.82
N SER A 120 1.88 23.44 16.99
CA SER A 120 0.96 24.23 16.18
C SER A 120 1.16 24.04 14.69
N THR A 121 2.42 23.91 14.25
CA THR A 121 2.79 23.80 12.85
C THR A 121 3.42 22.44 12.58
N VAL A 122 2.90 21.74 11.59
CA VAL A 122 3.35 20.38 11.23
C VAL A 122 3.73 20.31 9.76
N LEU A 123 4.79 19.54 9.47
CA LEU A 123 5.17 19.18 8.10
C LEU A 123 4.56 17.81 7.75
N VAL A 124 3.94 17.70 6.58
CA VAL A 124 3.51 16.45 5.97
C VAL A 124 4.23 16.27 4.65
N THR A 125 5.05 15.22 4.53
CA THR A 125 5.71 14.86 3.27
C THR A 125 4.87 13.86 2.50
N GLY A 126 5.13 13.68 1.20
CA GLY A 126 4.30 12.82 0.36
C GLY A 126 2.82 13.20 0.42
N ALA A 127 2.55 14.49 0.58
CA ALA A 127 1.25 15.05 0.94
C ALA A 127 0.16 14.83 -0.11
N THR A 128 0.55 14.59 -1.36
CA THR A 128 -0.40 14.35 -2.46
C THR A 128 -0.78 12.87 -2.63
N ARG A 129 -0.22 11.99 -1.79
CA ARG A 129 -0.44 10.55 -1.83
C ARG A 129 -1.52 10.11 -0.83
N CYS A 130 -1.90 8.84 -0.85
CA CYS A 130 -2.97 8.26 -0.06
C CYS A 130 -2.91 8.65 1.44
N VAL A 131 -1.84 8.27 2.13
CA VAL A 131 -1.67 8.55 3.56
C VAL A 131 -1.43 10.03 3.80
N GLY A 132 -0.56 10.67 3.00
CA GLY A 132 -0.24 12.08 3.13
C GLY A 132 -1.44 12.99 2.96
N SER A 133 -2.27 12.75 1.93
CA SER A 133 -3.49 13.55 1.71
C SER A 133 -4.53 13.36 2.81
N SER A 134 -4.65 12.14 3.35
CA SER A 134 -5.50 11.86 4.52
C SER A 134 -4.98 12.59 5.77
N LEU A 135 -3.65 12.62 5.97
CA LEU A 135 -3.00 13.38 7.06
C LEU A 135 -3.27 14.86 6.93
N VAL A 136 -3.00 15.47 5.78
CA VAL A 136 -3.25 16.90 5.56
C VAL A 136 -4.69 17.27 5.90
N GLN A 137 -5.65 16.52 5.35
CA GLN A 137 -7.07 16.78 5.61
C GLN A 137 -7.46 16.58 7.08
N HIS A 138 -6.86 15.60 7.76
CA HIS A 138 -7.14 15.34 9.18
C HIS A 138 -6.54 16.43 10.06
N LEU A 139 -5.28 16.78 9.85
CA LEU A 139 -4.56 17.79 10.63
C LEU A 139 -5.18 19.19 10.51
N LEU A 140 -5.60 19.59 9.31
CA LEU A 140 -6.34 20.84 9.11
C LEU A 140 -7.66 20.87 9.89
N ARG A 141 -8.40 19.74 9.93
CA ARG A 141 -9.64 19.63 10.73
C ARG A 141 -9.40 19.67 12.24
N GLU A 142 -8.23 19.22 12.69
CA GLU A 142 -7.81 19.28 14.10
C GLU A 142 -7.22 20.67 14.48
N GLY A 143 -7.13 21.61 13.52
CA GLY A 143 -6.71 22.98 13.73
C GLY A 143 -5.20 23.23 13.65
N TYR A 144 -4.42 22.32 13.09
CA TYR A 144 -2.99 22.53 12.86
C TYR A 144 -2.73 23.39 11.62
N SER A 145 -1.67 24.18 11.66
CA SER A 145 -1.04 24.75 10.47
C SER A 145 -0.20 23.69 9.79
N VAL A 146 -0.43 23.47 8.50
CA VAL A 146 0.19 22.36 7.75
C VAL A 146 1.08 22.91 6.65
N ILE A 147 2.37 22.57 6.70
CA ILE A 147 3.27 22.64 5.55
C ILE A 147 3.21 21.28 4.87
N ALA A 148 2.79 21.25 3.62
CA ALA A 148 2.67 20.03 2.84
C ALA A 148 3.74 20.03 1.73
N THR A 149 4.43 18.92 1.52
CA THR A 149 5.39 18.79 0.43
C THR A 149 5.25 17.47 -0.32
N ASP A 150 5.47 17.53 -1.60
CA ASP A 150 5.63 16.37 -2.49
C ASP A 150 6.50 16.77 -3.67
N HIS A 151 7.07 15.81 -4.36
CA HIS A 151 7.94 16.05 -5.50
C HIS A 151 7.17 16.58 -6.73
N LYS A 152 5.88 16.30 -6.86
CA LYS A 152 5.02 16.81 -7.93
C LYS A 152 3.80 17.50 -7.34
N ASP A 153 3.40 18.59 -7.97
CA ASP A 153 2.12 19.21 -7.68
C ASP A 153 0.99 18.30 -8.17
N ARG A 154 0.00 18.06 -7.30
CA ARG A 154 -1.16 17.25 -7.63
C ARG A 154 -2.44 17.94 -7.17
N GLU A 155 -3.44 17.93 -8.03
CA GLU A 155 -4.77 18.52 -7.81
C GLU A 155 -5.48 18.02 -6.53
N ILE A 156 -5.02 16.92 -5.93
CA ILE A 156 -5.71 16.29 -4.80
C ILE A 156 -5.75 17.22 -3.56
N LEU A 157 -4.79 18.14 -3.45
CA LEU A 157 -4.73 19.15 -2.39
C LEU A 157 -5.41 20.46 -2.76
N ALA A 158 -5.69 20.72 -4.02
CA ALA A 158 -6.33 21.96 -4.51
C ALA A 158 -7.72 22.23 -3.92
N GLN A 159 -8.30 21.28 -3.18
CA GLN A 159 -9.61 21.43 -2.52
C GLN A 159 -9.52 21.90 -1.06
N ALA A 160 -8.31 22.04 -0.53
CA ALA A 160 -8.06 22.56 0.82
C ALA A 160 -7.47 23.98 0.75
N GLU A 161 -8.14 24.88 0.01
CA GLU A 161 -7.79 26.32 0.03
C GLU A 161 -8.10 26.89 1.41
N THR A 162 -7.07 27.03 2.22
CA THR A 162 -7.13 27.63 3.56
C THR A 162 -5.77 28.24 3.89
N ASP A 163 -5.78 29.35 4.62
CA ASP A 163 -4.55 30.01 5.09
C ASP A 163 -3.69 29.11 6.00
N ALA A 164 -4.29 28.04 6.53
CA ALA A 164 -3.59 27.06 7.37
C ALA A 164 -2.81 26.01 6.57
N LEU A 165 -2.84 26.03 5.22
CA LEU A 165 -2.12 25.08 4.35
C LEU A 165 -1.14 25.81 3.44
N VAL A 166 0.14 25.48 3.57
CA VAL A 166 1.19 25.89 2.63
C VAL A 166 1.70 24.67 1.89
N PHE A 167 1.62 24.67 0.55
CA PHE A 167 2.18 23.61 -0.27
C PHE A 167 3.52 24.03 -0.87
N LYS A 168 4.57 23.24 -0.63
CA LYS A 168 5.93 23.43 -1.16
C LYS A 168 6.31 22.24 -2.04
N PRO A 169 6.18 22.30 -3.38
CA PRO A 169 6.64 21.23 -4.25
C PRO A 169 8.16 21.20 -4.32
N GLY A 170 8.76 19.99 -4.24
CA GLY A 170 10.20 19.85 -4.35
C GLY A 170 10.71 18.48 -3.93
N ASP A 171 12.03 18.33 -3.91
CA ASP A 171 12.73 17.09 -3.65
C ASP A 171 13.49 17.16 -2.33
N LEU A 172 13.12 16.29 -1.37
CA LEU A 172 13.76 16.19 -0.06
C LEU A 172 15.19 15.61 -0.12
N SER A 173 15.59 14.98 -1.23
CA SER A 173 16.99 14.59 -1.44
C SER A 173 17.92 15.80 -1.60
N ASN A 174 17.36 17.00 -1.85
CA ASN A 174 18.07 18.27 -1.79
C ASN A 174 18.06 18.81 -0.33
N PRO A 175 19.22 18.88 0.36
CA PRO A 175 19.29 19.31 1.75
C PRO A 175 18.77 20.74 1.98
N THR A 176 19.01 21.65 1.01
CA THR A 176 18.54 23.04 1.10
C THR A 176 17.01 23.12 1.04
N PHE A 177 16.40 22.33 0.17
CA PHE A 177 14.94 22.23 0.10
C PHE A 177 14.35 21.62 1.37
N ALA A 178 14.92 20.48 1.84
CA ALA A 178 14.50 19.87 3.10
C ALA A 178 14.55 20.85 4.27
N ALA A 179 15.64 21.63 4.37
CA ALA A 179 15.79 22.69 5.36
C ALA A 179 14.70 23.77 5.26
N SER A 180 14.35 24.19 4.05
CA SER A 180 13.32 25.24 3.82
C SER A 180 11.91 24.78 4.21
N CYS A 181 11.64 23.47 4.23
CA CYS A 181 10.37 22.91 4.66
C CYS A 181 10.19 22.93 6.19
N LEU A 182 11.25 23.15 6.96
CA LEU A 182 11.26 23.01 8.42
C LEU A 182 11.19 24.35 9.18
N GLU A 183 11.01 25.46 8.50
CA GLU A 183 10.88 26.76 9.14
C GLU A 183 9.61 26.83 10.00
N GLY A 184 9.78 27.00 11.33
CA GLY A 184 8.68 27.06 12.28
C GLY A 184 7.92 25.75 12.49
N VAL A 185 8.47 24.62 12.09
CA VAL A 185 7.84 23.30 12.21
C VAL A 185 8.11 22.69 13.58
N ASP A 186 7.04 22.32 14.29
CA ASP A 186 7.10 21.62 15.58
C ASP A 186 7.18 20.11 15.45
N ALA A 187 6.51 19.53 14.44
CA ALA A 187 6.45 18.09 14.23
C ALA A 187 6.38 17.71 12.75
N ILE A 188 6.85 16.52 12.44
CA ILE A 188 6.90 15.95 11.08
C ILE A 188 6.10 14.68 11.01
N PHE A 189 5.25 14.55 9.98
CA PHE A 189 4.66 13.33 9.51
C PHE A 189 5.32 12.95 8.19
N HIS A 190 6.07 11.88 8.22
CA HIS A 190 6.85 11.43 7.06
C HIS A 190 6.36 10.06 6.58
N PRO A 191 5.33 9.98 5.73
CA PRO A 191 5.07 8.76 4.96
C PRO A 191 6.31 8.47 4.11
N GLY A 192 7.03 7.43 4.48
CA GLY A 192 8.28 7.03 3.85
C GLY A 192 8.08 6.60 2.40
N ALA A 193 9.02 5.87 1.84
CA ALA A 193 9.14 5.52 0.43
C ALA A 193 7.81 5.26 -0.31
N HIS A 194 7.86 5.45 -1.59
CA HIS A 194 6.72 5.37 -2.50
C HIS A 194 6.13 3.97 -2.58
N ALA A 195 4.94 3.77 -2.02
CA ALA A 195 4.15 2.55 -2.24
C ALA A 195 3.45 2.51 -3.61
N ASP A 196 3.60 3.54 -4.43
CA ASP A 196 2.87 3.67 -5.69
C ASP A 196 3.50 2.86 -6.86
N GLY A 197 4.30 1.83 -6.54
CA GLY A 197 4.91 0.96 -7.54
C GLY A 197 6.10 1.61 -8.27
N LYS A 198 6.73 0.82 -9.15
CA LYS A 198 7.83 1.29 -10.02
C LYS A 198 7.43 2.57 -10.76
N PRO A 199 8.38 3.48 -11.02
CA PRO A 199 8.10 4.67 -11.81
C PRO A 199 7.47 4.25 -13.13
N LEU A 200 6.31 4.79 -13.46
CA LEU A 200 5.50 4.39 -14.63
C LEU A 200 6.24 4.56 -15.96
N PHE A 201 7.38 5.27 -15.98
CA PHE A 201 8.16 5.60 -17.18
C PHE A 201 9.66 5.82 -16.91
N GLY A 202 10.32 4.91 -16.20
CA GLY A 202 11.80 4.88 -16.21
C GLY A 202 12.54 6.01 -15.47
N ASP A 203 11.84 6.97 -14.89
CA ASP A 203 12.42 7.97 -13.99
C ASP A 203 12.36 7.43 -12.55
N PRO A 204 13.49 7.07 -11.92
CA PRO A 204 13.49 6.52 -10.55
C PRO A 204 12.92 7.51 -9.52
N GLY A 205 12.74 8.76 -9.90
CA GLY A 205 12.32 9.81 -8.96
C GLY A 205 13.36 10.11 -7.88
N PRO A 206 13.03 10.97 -6.90
CA PRO A 206 13.91 11.26 -5.77
C PRO A 206 14.15 10.02 -4.91
N SER A 207 15.39 9.86 -4.41
CA SER A 207 15.74 8.80 -3.46
C SER A 207 14.98 8.98 -2.13
N PRO A 208 14.12 8.05 -1.73
CA PRO A 208 13.41 8.16 -0.45
C PRO A 208 14.36 8.05 0.74
N VAL A 209 15.44 7.30 0.60
CA VAL A 209 16.47 7.12 1.65
C VAL A 209 17.21 8.41 1.89
N ASP A 210 17.73 9.04 0.83
CA ASP A 210 18.44 10.32 0.95
C ASP A 210 17.51 11.44 1.43
N GLY A 211 16.27 11.46 0.94
CA GLY A 211 15.26 12.40 1.39
C GLY A 211 14.95 12.29 2.89
N THR A 212 14.83 11.05 3.39
CA THR A 212 14.60 10.81 4.83
C THR A 212 15.82 11.19 5.66
N ARG A 213 17.02 10.82 5.22
CA ARG A 213 18.28 11.16 5.90
C ARG A 213 18.45 12.67 6.04
N ASN A 214 18.28 13.41 4.96
CA ASN A 214 18.36 14.87 4.96
C ASN A 214 17.30 15.50 5.86
N LEU A 215 16.05 15.08 5.72
CA LEU A 215 14.95 15.60 6.52
C LEU A 215 15.14 15.37 8.02
N TYR A 216 15.56 14.16 8.40
CA TYR A 216 15.79 13.80 9.80
C TYR A 216 16.97 14.55 10.40
N GLN A 217 18.09 14.66 9.68
CA GLN A 217 19.23 15.47 10.08
C GLN A 217 18.84 16.94 10.29
N GLN A 218 18.17 17.54 9.32
CA GLN A 218 17.71 18.93 9.42
C GLN A 218 16.69 19.14 10.55
N ALA A 219 15.84 18.14 10.81
CA ALA A 219 14.89 18.17 11.93
C ALA A 219 15.62 18.22 13.30
N ARG A 220 16.70 17.44 13.45
CA ARG A 220 17.55 17.45 14.65
C ARG A 220 18.22 18.81 14.85
N GLU A 221 18.83 19.34 13.80
CA GLU A 221 19.56 20.62 13.84
C GLU A 221 18.64 21.80 14.20
N ARG A 222 17.35 21.73 13.83
CA ARG A 222 16.35 22.78 14.09
C ARG A 222 15.49 22.57 15.33
N GLY A 223 15.76 21.51 16.09
CA GLY A 223 15.02 21.22 17.33
C GLY A 223 13.56 20.87 17.11
N VAL A 224 13.21 20.22 15.99
CA VAL A 224 11.87 19.66 15.78
C VAL A 224 11.55 18.71 16.92
N LYS A 225 10.35 18.83 17.51
CA LYS A 225 9.99 18.09 18.73
C LYS A 225 9.63 16.62 18.46
N ARG A 226 8.93 16.36 17.34
CA ARG A 226 8.38 15.04 17.04
C ARG A 226 8.61 14.66 15.57
N PHE A 227 8.99 13.39 15.36
CA PHE A 227 9.13 12.80 14.03
C PHE A 227 8.32 11.50 13.95
N ILE A 228 7.24 11.51 13.18
CA ILE A 228 6.39 10.36 12.95
C ILE A 228 6.72 9.77 11.59
N LEU A 229 7.49 8.69 11.58
CA LEU A 229 7.79 7.94 10.35
C LEU A 229 6.67 6.93 10.08
N ILE A 230 6.18 6.86 8.85
CA ILE A 230 5.17 5.88 8.44
C ILE A 230 5.76 5.03 7.34
N THR A 231 5.99 3.76 7.63
CA THR A 231 6.59 2.76 6.74
C THR A 231 5.55 1.76 6.25
N SER A 232 5.77 0.46 6.41
CA SER A 232 4.85 -0.59 5.96
C SER A 232 4.98 -1.85 6.82
N ALA A 233 3.87 -2.50 7.08
CA ALA A 233 3.87 -3.84 7.69
C ALA A 233 4.37 -4.94 6.73
N SER A 234 4.54 -4.65 5.42
CA SER A 234 5.16 -5.60 4.48
C SER A 234 6.57 -6.02 4.90
N LEU A 235 7.27 -5.18 5.69
CA LEU A 235 8.58 -5.46 6.28
C LEU A 235 8.65 -6.78 7.06
N TYR A 236 7.54 -7.25 7.61
CA TYR A 236 7.49 -8.52 8.32
C TYR A 236 7.64 -9.75 7.41
N GLY A 237 7.45 -9.59 6.10
CA GLY A 237 7.52 -10.69 5.16
C GLY A 237 6.36 -11.69 5.33
N ARG A 238 6.68 -13.00 5.30
CA ARG A 238 5.67 -14.07 5.44
C ARG A 238 5.62 -14.56 6.89
N HIS A 239 4.45 -14.49 7.50
CA HIS A 239 4.21 -15.03 8.84
C HIS A 239 2.97 -15.90 8.90
N HIS A 240 2.99 -16.92 9.78
CA HIS A 240 1.83 -17.73 10.11
C HIS A 240 1.18 -17.17 11.38
N GLY A 241 0.08 -16.45 11.22
CA GLY A 241 -0.69 -15.83 12.31
C GLY A 241 -0.43 -14.32 12.45
N PRO A 242 -1.05 -13.70 13.48
CA PRO A 242 -0.89 -12.27 13.71
C PRO A 242 0.55 -11.89 14.09
N VAL A 243 1.04 -10.80 13.49
CA VAL A 243 2.41 -10.30 13.64
C VAL A 243 2.41 -9.05 14.52
N SER A 244 3.13 -9.11 15.63
CA SER A 244 3.36 -7.96 16.53
C SER A 244 4.58 -7.13 16.09
N GLU A 245 4.76 -5.97 16.73
CA GLU A 245 5.86 -5.04 16.43
C GLU A 245 7.26 -5.61 16.72
N ASP A 246 7.35 -6.62 17.59
CA ASP A 246 8.60 -7.28 17.99
C ASP A 246 9.04 -8.41 17.04
N ALA A 247 8.23 -8.70 16.00
CA ALA A 247 8.57 -9.74 15.04
C ALA A 247 9.77 -9.33 14.18
N MET A 248 10.57 -10.33 13.80
CA MET A 248 11.71 -10.13 12.90
C MET A 248 11.25 -9.60 11.55
N LEU A 249 12.02 -8.67 10.99
CA LEU A 249 11.78 -8.14 9.65
C LEU A 249 12.41 -9.08 8.61
N GLU A 250 11.70 -9.26 7.48
CA GLU A 250 12.14 -10.08 6.36
C GLU A 250 11.92 -9.31 5.06
N SER A 251 12.74 -8.28 4.83
CA SER A 251 12.69 -7.46 3.61
C SER A 251 13.18 -8.25 2.41
N ARG A 252 12.34 -8.41 1.38
CA ARG A 252 12.59 -9.30 0.23
C ARG A 252 12.78 -8.58 -1.08
N ASP A 253 12.19 -7.41 -1.21
CA ASP A 253 12.29 -6.58 -2.42
C ASP A 253 12.93 -5.23 -2.12
N GLU A 254 13.25 -4.50 -3.17
CA GLU A 254 13.87 -3.17 -3.07
C GLU A 254 13.02 -2.18 -2.27
N TYR A 255 11.70 -2.26 -2.39
CA TYR A 255 10.78 -1.42 -1.64
C TYR A 255 10.85 -1.72 -0.13
N GLU A 256 10.75 -3.00 0.25
CA GLU A 256 10.84 -3.43 1.64
C GLU A 256 12.22 -3.10 2.23
N GLN A 257 13.31 -3.28 1.46
CA GLN A 257 14.66 -2.89 1.87
C GLN A 257 14.78 -1.39 2.12
N ALA A 258 14.28 -0.56 1.20
CA ALA A 258 14.25 0.88 1.39
C ALA A 258 13.47 1.27 2.65
N GLN A 259 12.28 0.69 2.88
CA GLN A 259 11.50 0.96 4.08
C GLN A 259 12.25 0.58 5.36
N SER A 260 12.95 -0.55 5.37
CA SER A 260 13.80 -0.97 6.49
C SER A 260 14.94 0.02 6.77
N GLU A 261 15.57 0.53 5.70
CA GLU A 261 16.62 1.54 5.83
C GLU A 261 16.09 2.88 6.38
N LEU A 262 14.86 3.29 6.00
CA LEU A 262 14.23 4.47 6.60
C LEU A 262 14.05 4.32 8.11
N GLU A 263 13.62 3.15 8.58
CA GLU A 263 13.50 2.90 10.03
C GLU A 263 14.86 2.93 10.72
N SER A 264 15.87 2.32 10.14
CA SER A 264 17.24 2.34 10.68
C SER A 264 17.77 3.77 10.84
N ILE A 265 17.61 4.63 9.83
CA ILE A 265 18.02 6.05 9.86
C ILE A 265 17.47 6.77 11.08
N VAL A 266 16.18 6.58 11.40
CA VAL A 266 15.54 7.37 12.47
C VAL A 266 15.62 6.70 13.84
N LEU A 267 15.82 5.36 13.91
CA LEU A 267 15.88 4.62 15.17
C LEU A 267 17.29 4.49 15.71
N GLU A 268 18.31 4.26 14.87
CA GLU A 268 19.72 4.12 15.28
C GLU A 268 20.28 5.44 15.78
N ASP A 269 19.91 6.55 15.16
CA ASP A 269 20.30 7.91 15.56
C ASP A 269 19.44 8.51 16.70
N SER A 270 18.51 7.72 17.26
CA SER A 270 17.66 8.18 18.36
C SER A 270 18.42 8.25 19.68
N LEU A 271 19.47 9.10 19.72
CA LEU A 271 20.15 9.50 20.96
C LEU A 271 19.18 10.31 21.85
N PRO A 272 19.43 10.36 23.17
CA PRO A 272 18.71 11.27 24.05
C PRO A 272 18.75 12.70 23.51
N GLY A 273 17.64 13.19 22.99
CA GLY A 273 17.54 14.48 22.33
C GLY A 273 16.34 14.53 21.40
N LEU A 274 16.09 15.67 20.79
CA LEU A 274 15.04 15.87 19.83
C LEU A 274 15.49 15.52 18.40
N PRO A 275 14.60 15.08 17.49
CA PRO A 275 13.16 14.80 17.68
C PRO A 275 12.88 13.46 18.34
N SER A 276 11.82 13.38 19.13
CA SER A 276 11.32 12.10 19.61
C SER A 276 10.61 11.36 18.48
N VAL A 277 11.14 10.16 18.11
CA VAL A 277 10.67 9.38 16.97
C VAL A 277 9.51 8.45 17.35
N THR A 278 8.56 8.27 16.45
CA THR A 278 7.58 7.18 16.47
C THR A 278 7.50 6.57 15.07
N VAL A 279 7.58 5.26 14.97
CA VAL A 279 7.41 4.53 13.70
C VAL A 279 6.01 3.92 13.66
N ILE A 280 5.36 4.05 12.52
CA ILE A 280 4.04 3.43 12.25
C ILE A 280 4.21 2.48 11.08
N ARG A 281 3.84 1.20 11.27
CA ARG A 281 3.80 0.17 10.24
C ARG A 281 2.34 -0.15 9.88
N PRO A 282 1.74 0.55 8.93
CA PRO A 282 0.39 0.24 8.49
C PRO A 282 0.37 -1.06 7.69
N ALA A 283 -0.72 -1.83 7.83
CA ALA A 283 -1.10 -2.86 6.88
C ALA A 283 -1.34 -2.25 5.50
N ALA A 284 -1.64 -3.06 4.47
CA ALA A 284 -1.88 -2.54 3.14
C ALA A 284 -3.00 -1.48 3.16
N VAL A 285 -2.65 -0.26 2.70
CA VAL A 285 -3.52 0.92 2.83
C VAL A 285 -4.45 1.04 1.65
N TYR A 286 -5.72 1.32 1.92
CA TYR A 286 -6.73 1.68 0.93
C TYR A 286 -7.47 2.95 1.38
N GLY A 287 -8.16 3.61 0.46
CA GLY A 287 -8.94 4.80 0.79
C GLY A 287 -9.03 5.82 -0.35
N PRO A 288 -9.75 6.92 -0.14
CA PRO A 288 -9.81 8.02 -1.08
C PRO A 288 -8.43 8.53 -1.49
N GLY A 289 -8.21 8.70 -2.80
CA GLY A 289 -6.94 9.22 -3.33
C GLY A 289 -5.78 8.23 -3.36
N CYS A 290 -5.96 6.99 -2.91
CA CYS A 290 -4.96 5.94 -3.06
C CYS A 290 -4.78 5.53 -4.52
N LEU A 291 -3.53 5.32 -4.92
CA LEU A 291 -3.13 4.82 -6.25
C LEU A 291 -2.39 3.47 -6.14
N SER A 292 -2.30 2.91 -4.93
CA SER A 292 -1.61 1.65 -4.66
C SER A 292 -2.31 0.45 -5.30
N THR A 293 -1.67 -0.72 -5.22
CA THR A 293 -2.22 -2.00 -5.66
C THR A 293 -3.63 -2.27 -5.12
N MET A 294 -3.92 -1.89 -3.85
CA MET A 294 -5.27 -2.01 -3.30
C MET A 294 -6.29 -1.09 -3.98
N ALA A 295 -5.87 0.08 -4.46
CA ALA A 295 -6.72 0.97 -5.24
C ALA A 295 -7.05 0.38 -6.63
N SER A 296 -6.12 -0.35 -7.22
CA SER A 296 -6.32 -1.00 -8.53
C SER A 296 -7.40 -2.08 -8.50
N LEU A 297 -7.69 -2.67 -7.32
CA LEU A 297 -8.86 -3.55 -7.15
C LEU A 297 -10.19 -2.85 -7.53
N ALA A 298 -10.25 -1.52 -7.44
CA ALA A 298 -11.43 -0.76 -7.86
C ALA A 298 -11.64 -0.78 -9.39
N THR A 299 -10.65 -1.15 -10.18
CA THR A 299 -10.77 -1.28 -11.64
C THR A 299 -11.34 -2.62 -12.08
N LEU A 300 -11.25 -3.65 -11.24
CA LEU A 300 -11.71 -5.00 -11.57
C LEU A 300 -13.22 -5.08 -11.79
N PRO A 301 -14.10 -4.53 -10.91
CA PRO A 301 -15.53 -4.59 -11.11
C PRO A 301 -15.99 -3.96 -12.45
N PRO A 302 -15.55 -2.75 -12.84
CA PRO A 302 -15.86 -2.19 -14.15
C PRO A 302 -15.40 -3.07 -15.32
N LEU A 303 -14.20 -3.67 -15.25
CA LEU A 303 -13.73 -4.60 -16.28
C LEU A 303 -14.61 -5.84 -16.39
N VAL A 304 -14.99 -6.44 -15.25
CA VAL A 304 -15.86 -7.62 -15.23
C VAL A 304 -17.28 -7.27 -15.75
N THR A 305 -17.80 -6.08 -15.42
CA THR A 305 -19.13 -5.63 -15.89
C THR A 305 -19.22 -5.58 -17.42
N THR A 306 -18.11 -5.40 -18.14
CA THR A 306 -18.10 -5.48 -19.61
C THR A 306 -18.50 -6.86 -20.15
N LEU A 307 -18.40 -7.91 -19.31
CA LEU A 307 -18.81 -9.29 -19.62
C LEU A 307 -20.22 -9.62 -19.12
N GLY A 308 -20.83 -8.73 -18.32
CA GLY A 308 -22.17 -8.87 -17.75
C GLY A 308 -22.23 -8.53 -16.25
N PRO A 309 -23.43 -8.58 -15.65
CA PRO A 309 -23.65 -8.16 -14.27
C PRO A 309 -23.29 -9.21 -13.21
N TYR A 310 -22.55 -10.25 -13.58
CA TYR A 310 -22.23 -11.37 -12.72
C TYR A 310 -20.71 -11.56 -12.58
N PHE A 311 -20.28 -12.13 -11.46
CA PHE A 311 -18.91 -12.57 -11.26
C PHE A 311 -18.86 -13.95 -10.59
N ILE A 312 -17.81 -14.70 -10.81
CA ILE A 312 -17.56 -15.98 -10.13
C ILE A 312 -16.85 -15.67 -8.80
N PRO A 313 -17.46 -16.00 -7.63
CA PRO A 313 -16.84 -15.74 -6.35
C PRO A 313 -15.56 -16.52 -6.15
N LEU A 314 -14.59 -15.92 -5.47
CA LEU A 314 -13.35 -16.58 -5.06
C LEU A 314 -13.44 -17.02 -3.59
N SER A 315 -13.04 -18.25 -3.28
CA SER A 315 -12.98 -18.77 -1.93
C SER A 315 -11.55 -19.06 -1.51
N GLY A 316 -11.14 -18.57 -0.31
CA GLY A 316 -9.78 -18.79 0.20
C GLY A 316 -8.76 -17.75 -0.31
N GLY A 317 -7.51 -18.17 -0.39
CA GLY A 317 -6.35 -17.31 -0.64
C GLY A 317 -5.65 -16.89 0.65
N PRO A 318 -4.55 -16.12 0.55
CA PRO A 318 -3.81 -15.65 1.71
C PRO A 318 -4.68 -14.76 2.60
N ARG A 319 -4.41 -14.84 3.92
CA ARG A 319 -5.10 -14.03 4.91
C ARG A 319 -4.33 -12.77 5.21
N MET A 320 -5.04 -11.66 5.23
CA MET A 320 -4.48 -10.35 5.57
C MET A 320 -5.55 -9.47 6.19
N ASN A 321 -5.12 -8.45 6.90
CA ASN A 321 -5.95 -7.30 7.19
C ASN A 321 -5.42 -6.08 6.43
N LEU A 322 -6.25 -5.08 6.29
CA LEU A 322 -5.97 -3.84 5.60
C LEU A 322 -6.11 -2.67 6.57
N VAL A 323 -5.89 -1.47 6.08
CA VAL A 323 -6.21 -0.27 6.86
C VAL A 323 -6.69 0.87 5.96
N HIS A 324 -7.71 1.59 6.40
CA HIS A 324 -8.16 2.79 5.71
C HIS A 324 -7.21 3.96 5.96
N GLY A 325 -6.88 4.76 4.93
CA GLY A 325 -5.97 5.90 5.05
C GLY A 325 -6.36 6.91 6.13
N ASP A 326 -7.67 7.15 6.34
CA ASP A 326 -8.15 7.98 7.45
C ASP A 326 -7.76 7.41 8.83
N ASP A 327 -7.73 6.08 9.00
CA ASP A 327 -7.36 5.48 10.28
C ASP A 327 -5.85 5.55 10.51
N VAL A 328 -5.04 5.47 9.45
CA VAL A 328 -3.59 5.74 9.53
C VAL A 328 -3.34 7.18 9.95
N ALA A 329 -4.01 8.15 9.31
CA ALA A 329 -3.87 9.57 9.64
C ALA A 329 -4.29 9.86 11.09
N ARG A 330 -5.42 9.30 11.55
CA ARG A 330 -5.89 9.43 12.93
C ARG A 330 -4.96 8.76 13.94
N ALA A 331 -4.43 7.58 13.63
CA ALA A 331 -3.46 6.90 14.47
C ALA A 331 -2.17 7.71 14.60
N ALA A 332 -1.65 8.25 13.49
CA ALA A 332 -0.46 9.10 13.51
C ALA A 332 -0.66 10.35 14.38
N THR A 333 -1.80 11.04 14.24
CA THR A 333 -2.13 12.22 15.05
C THR A 333 -2.36 11.86 16.53
N PHE A 334 -2.98 10.71 16.81
CA PHE A 334 -3.13 10.21 18.17
C PHE A 334 -1.77 9.94 18.82
N LEU A 335 -0.87 9.28 18.11
CA LEU A 335 0.47 8.94 18.59
C LEU A 335 1.40 10.17 18.70
N LEU A 336 1.17 11.23 17.89
CA LEU A 336 1.88 12.50 18.02
C LEU A 336 1.83 13.03 19.46
N LEU A 337 0.66 12.95 20.08
CA LEU A 337 0.37 13.54 21.39
C LEU A 337 0.46 12.52 22.55
N HIS A 338 0.81 11.26 22.26
CA HIS A 338 0.82 10.21 23.28
C HIS A 338 2.24 9.92 23.77
N PRO A 339 2.56 10.17 25.08
CA PRO A 339 3.94 9.98 25.59
C PRO A 339 4.47 8.55 25.43
N ALA A 340 3.63 7.51 25.53
CA ALA A 340 4.04 6.12 25.34
C ALA A 340 4.41 5.79 23.87
N ALA A 341 4.23 6.73 22.94
CA ALA A 341 4.63 6.54 21.54
C ALA A 341 6.11 6.89 21.28
N TYR A 342 6.77 7.54 22.23
CA TYR A 342 8.14 8.00 22.07
C TYR A 342 9.11 6.82 21.99
N GLY A 343 9.95 6.79 20.96
CA GLY A 343 10.89 5.71 20.71
C GLY A 343 10.24 4.36 20.42
N SER A 344 8.98 4.37 19.97
CA SER A 344 8.20 3.14 19.83
C SER A 344 7.70 2.93 18.41
N ILE A 345 7.52 1.66 18.05
CA ILE A 345 6.92 1.21 16.80
C ILE A 345 5.47 0.80 17.07
N PHE A 346 4.56 1.10 16.14
CA PHE A 346 3.15 0.72 16.22
C PHE A 346 2.64 0.17 14.89
N ASN A 347 2.02 -0.99 14.95
CA ASN A 347 1.24 -1.53 13.86
C ASN A 347 -0.13 -0.84 13.76
N VAL A 348 -0.60 -0.61 12.52
CA VAL A 348 -1.93 -0.05 12.27
C VAL A 348 -2.65 -0.90 11.24
N ALA A 349 -3.71 -1.58 11.66
CA ALA A 349 -4.52 -2.44 10.81
C ALA A 349 -5.99 -2.37 11.24
N ASP A 350 -6.91 -2.83 10.37
CA ASP A 350 -8.30 -3.07 10.78
C ASP A 350 -8.43 -4.34 11.64
N ASN A 351 -9.62 -4.59 12.16
CA ASN A 351 -9.91 -5.75 13.01
C ASN A 351 -10.62 -6.87 12.22
N ASP A 352 -10.44 -6.91 10.90
CA ASP A 352 -11.22 -7.77 10.00
C ASP A 352 -10.30 -8.57 9.05
N PRO A 353 -9.39 -9.41 9.60
CA PRO A 353 -8.51 -10.21 8.77
C PRO A 353 -9.31 -11.21 7.94
N MET A 354 -9.21 -11.11 6.62
CA MET A 354 -9.94 -11.94 5.68
C MET A 354 -9.04 -12.48 4.57
N THR A 355 -9.57 -13.40 3.78
CA THR A 355 -8.84 -13.96 2.64
C THR A 355 -8.85 -13.01 1.45
N PHE A 356 -7.85 -13.12 0.58
CA PHE A 356 -7.78 -12.32 -0.65
C PHE A 356 -9.04 -12.48 -1.52
N GLY A 357 -9.54 -13.73 -1.66
CA GLY A 357 -10.77 -13.98 -2.39
C GLY A 357 -11.97 -13.21 -1.82
N HIS A 358 -12.04 -13.09 -0.49
CA HIS A 358 -13.11 -12.32 0.14
C HIS A 358 -13.01 -10.81 -0.15
N PHE A 359 -11.79 -10.24 -0.19
CA PHE A 359 -11.61 -8.83 -0.62
C PHE A 359 -12.13 -8.60 -2.04
N VAL A 360 -11.77 -9.48 -2.97
CA VAL A 360 -12.24 -9.40 -4.35
C VAL A 360 -13.77 -9.47 -4.41
N ASN A 361 -14.38 -10.42 -3.70
CA ASN A 361 -15.84 -10.56 -3.66
C ASN A 361 -16.52 -9.29 -3.12
N VAL A 362 -16.01 -8.73 -2.01
CA VAL A 362 -16.54 -7.48 -1.46
C VAL A 362 -16.42 -6.33 -2.47
N ALA A 363 -15.31 -6.25 -3.21
CA ALA A 363 -15.15 -5.22 -4.23
C ALA A 363 -16.17 -5.36 -5.36
N MET A 364 -16.41 -6.58 -5.85
CA MET A 364 -17.40 -6.88 -6.90
C MET A 364 -18.83 -6.56 -6.43
N GLU A 365 -19.23 -7.07 -5.26
CA GLU A 365 -20.56 -6.85 -4.68
C GLU A 365 -20.83 -5.37 -4.40
N SER A 366 -19.84 -4.66 -3.83
CA SER A 366 -19.98 -3.23 -3.51
C SER A 366 -20.17 -2.36 -4.77
N TYR A 367 -19.68 -2.82 -5.91
CA TYR A 367 -19.88 -2.16 -7.21
C TYR A 367 -21.25 -2.51 -7.84
N GLY A 368 -21.92 -3.55 -7.36
CA GLY A 368 -23.24 -3.98 -7.80
C GLY A 368 -23.28 -5.25 -8.64
N LEU A 369 -22.14 -5.96 -8.83
CA LEU A 369 -22.15 -7.27 -9.48
C LEU A 369 -22.74 -8.34 -8.55
N LYS A 370 -23.38 -9.35 -9.17
CA LYS A 370 -24.00 -10.45 -8.45
C LYS A 370 -23.14 -11.71 -8.55
N PRO A 371 -22.98 -12.47 -7.45
CA PRO A 371 -22.26 -13.72 -7.49
C PRO A 371 -22.98 -14.76 -8.37
N LEU A 372 -22.22 -15.50 -9.17
CA LEU A 372 -22.69 -16.58 -10.04
C LEU A 372 -22.14 -17.92 -9.54
N GLY A 373 -23.02 -18.79 -9.09
CA GLY A 373 -22.68 -20.13 -8.65
C GLY A 373 -21.97 -20.19 -7.28
N PRO A 374 -21.44 -21.38 -6.91
CA PRO A 374 -20.79 -21.63 -5.61
C PRO A 374 -19.40 -20.99 -5.48
N GLY A 375 -18.87 -20.45 -6.58
CA GLY A 375 -17.53 -19.91 -6.63
C GLY A 375 -16.43 -20.94 -6.92
N VAL A 376 -15.21 -20.45 -7.08
CA VAL A 376 -14.01 -21.26 -7.33
C VAL A 376 -13.01 -21.08 -6.20
N ALA A 377 -12.27 -22.14 -5.90
CA ALA A 377 -11.19 -22.07 -4.91
C ALA A 377 -10.05 -21.21 -5.43
N TYR A 378 -9.48 -20.39 -4.55
CA TYR A 378 -8.25 -19.67 -4.83
C TYR A 378 -7.12 -20.68 -5.11
N PRO A 379 -6.25 -20.46 -6.11
CA PRO A 379 -5.18 -21.39 -6.41
C PRO A 379 -4.29 -21.66 -5.19
N PRO A 380 -3.86 -22.91 -4.95
CA PRO A 380 -2.95 -23.23 -3.85
C PRO A 380 -1.66 -22.40 -3.92
N SER A 381 -1.14 -21.98 -2.78
CA SER A 381 0.11 -21.20 -2.71
C SER A 381 1.30 -21.90 -3.38
N THR A 382 1.34 -23.23 -3.33
CA THR A 382 2.36 -24.04 -4.03
C THR A 382 2.30 -23.89 -5.53
N LEU A 383 1.09 -23.88 -6.12
CA LEU A 383 0.89 -23.65 -7.54
C LEU A 383 1.30 -22.21 -7.92
N LEU A 384 0.88 -21.24 -7.14
CA LEU A 384 1.26 -19.84 -7.38
C LEU A 384 2.78 -19.64 -7.28
N GLN A 385 3.43 -20.27 -6.30
CA GLN A 385 4.89 -20.22 -6.16
C GLN A 385 5.63 -20.91 -7.31
N SER A 386 5.08 -21.96 -7.89
CA SER A 386 5.69 -22.62 -9.06
C SER A 386 5.56 -21.78 -10.35
N ILE A 387 4.58 -20.87 -10.39
CA ILE A 387 4.36 -19.96 -11.52
C ILE A 387 5.13 -18.65 -11.34
N LEU A 388 5.41 -18.23 -10.08
CA LEU A 388 6.09 -16.98 -9.76
C LEU A 388 7.38 -16.72 -10.55
N PRO A 389 8.31 -17.67 -10.73
CA PRO A 389 9.52 -17.44 -11.52
C PRO A 389 9.23 -17.06 -12.97
N TYR A 390 8.18 -17.65 -13.58
CA TYR A 390 7.75 -17.31 -14.95
C TYR A 390 6.98 -16.00 -15.02
N VAL A 391 6.47 -15.53 -13.88
CA VAL A 391 5.83 -14.22 -13.70
C VAL A 391 6.88 -13.10 -13.63
N GLU A 392 8.02 -13.39 -13.02
CA GLU A 392 9.16 -12.47 -12.91
C GLU A 392 9.79 -12.19 -14.29
N GLU A 393 9.67 -13.11 -15.24
CA GLU A 393 10.15 -12.96 -16.63
C GLU A 393 9.17 -12.20 -17.55
N ASP A 394 8.07 -11.60 -17.02
CA ASP A 394 7.05 -10.83 -17.75
C ASP A 394 6.29 -11.60 -18.86
N GLU A 395 6.58 -12.87 -19.10
CA GLU A 395 6.01 -13.61 -20.21
C GLU A 395 4.51 -13.91 -20.09
N ILE A 396 4.01 -14.11 -18.84
CA ILE A 396 2.60 -14.44 -18.59
C ILE A 396 1.77 -13.20 -18.22
N PHE A 397 2.31 -12.30 -17.41
CA PHE A 397 1.57 -11.13 -16.93
C PHE A 397 1.54 -9.99 -17.94
N SER A 398 2.57 -9.84 -18.76
CA SER A 398 2.60 -8.81 -19.80
C SER A 398 1.41 -8.91 -20.78
N PRO A 399 1.03 -10.07 -21.34
CA PRO A 399 -0.15 -10.16 -22.21
C PRO A 399 -1.47 -9.87 -21.51
N LEU A 400 -1.66 -10.40 -20.27
CA LEU A 400 -2.88 -10.17 -19.49
C LEU A 400 -2.96 -8.73 -18.99
N GLY A 401 -1.84 -8.19 -18.51
CA GLY A 401 -1.72 -6.79 -18.12
C GLY A 401 -1.99 -5.86 -19.29
N ASN A 402 -1.42 -6.13 -20.46
CA ASN A 402 -1.65 -5.35 -21.67
C ASN A 402 -3.13 -5.40 -22.10
N LEU A 403 -3.76 -6.57 -22.06
CA LEU A 403 -5.19 -6.69 -22.40
C LEU A 403 -6.06 -5.92 -21.40
N SER A 404 -5.80 -6.06 -20.10
CA SER A 404 -6.54 -5.32 -19.07
C SER A 404 -6.36 -3.81 -19.21
N ASN A 405 -5.15 -3.35 -19.53
CA ASN A 405 -4.85 -1.95 -19.78
C ASN A 405 -5.57 -1.42 -21.03
N ILE A 406 -5.58 -2.18 -22.13
CA ILE A 406 -6.30 -1.81 -23.37
C ILE A 406 -7.81 -1.67 -23.09
N LEU A 407 -8.39 -2.64 -22.39
CA LEU A 407 -9.82 -2.61 -22.02
C LEU A 407 -10.10 -1.43 -21.08
N TRP A 408 -9.23 -1.19 -20.11
CA TRP A 408 -9.36 -0.08 -19.18
C TRP A 408 -9.24 1.27 -19.88
N GLU A 409 -8.28 1.46 -20.77
CA GLU A 409 -8.17 2.68 -21.55
C GLU A 409 -9.43 2.94 -22.40
N ARG A 410 -10.03 1.88 -22.95
CA ARG A 410 -11.31 2.01 -23.66
C ARG A 410 -12.42 2.52 -22.73
N ILE A 411 -12.54 1.94 -21.51
CA ILE A 411 -13.49 2.38 -20.47
C ILE A 411 -13.23 3.85 -20.12
N VAL A 412 -11.96 4.22 -19.83
CA VAL A 412 -11.59 5.59 -19.49
C VAL A 412 -12.01 6.58 -20.58
N ARG A 413 -11.75 6.26 -21.85
CA ARG A 413 -12.10 7.13 -22.98
C ARG A 413 -13.64 7.22 -23.16
N THR A 414 -14.32 6.07 -23.15
CA THR A 414 -15.78 6.00 -23.38
C THR A 414 -16.55 6.77 -22.30
N HIS A 415 -16.15 6.60 -21.03
CA HIS A 415 -16.85 7.21 -19.89
C HIS A 415 -16.21 8.52 -19.41
N ARG A 416 -15.21 9.06 -20.13
CA ARG A 416 -14.50 10.32 -19.79
C ARG A 416 -14.03 10.36 -18.34
N LEU A 417 -13.32 9.29 -17.93
CA LEU A 417 -12.81 9.17 -16.57
C LEU A 417 -11.48 9.92 -16.41
N ASN A 418 -11.16 10.27 -15.16
CA ASN A 418 -9.80 10.71 -14.80
C ASN A 418 -8.82 9.53 -14.89
N LYS A 419 -7.66 9.74 -15.52
CA LYS A 419 -6.64 8.71 -15.77
C LYS A 419 -5.77 8.42 -14.54
N ASN A 420 -6.36 8.35 -13.34
CA ASN A 420 -5.61 8.20 -12.10
C ASN A 420 -5.45 6.74 -11.67
N LEU A 421 -6.37 5.86 -12.08
CA LEU A 421 -6.29 4.42 -11.79
C LEU A 421 -5.92 3.64 -13.04
N MET A 422 -5.07 2.65 -12.86
CA MET A 422 -4.76 1.61 -13.85
C MET A 422 -4.95 0.25 -13.20
N PRO A 423 -5.40 -0.77 -13.94
CA PRO A 423 -5.36 -2.14 -13.46
C PRO A 423 -3.91 -2.53 -13.23
N SER A 424 -3.51 -2.77 -11.99
CA SER A 424 -2.19 -3.32 -11.68
C SER A 424 -2.31 -4.83 -11.58
N LEU A 425 -1.97 -5.50 -12.64
CA LEU A 425 -1.61 -6.92 -12.65
C LEU A 425 -0.10 -7.01 -12.86
N ASP A 426 0.66 -6.32 -12.00
CA ASP A 426 2.12 -6.25 -12.03
C ASP A 426 2.75 -7.11 -10.92
N GLN A 427 4.07 -7.23 -10.98
CA GLN A 427 4.86 -7.93 -9.97
C GLN A 427 4.63 -7.39 -8.56
N GLY A 428 4.35 -6.09 -8.39
CA GLY A 428 4.07 -5.45 -7.09
C GLY A 428 2.75 -5.90 -6.47
N SER A 429 1.78 -6.41 -7.27
CA SER A 429 0.52 -6.97 -6.77
C SER A 429 0.61 -8.44 -6.33
N VAL A 430 1.62 -9.16 -6.80
CA VAL A 430 1.83 -10.59 -6.50
C VAL A 430 1.94 -10.88 -5.00
N PRO A 431 2.68 -10.12 -4.18
CA PRO A 431 2.77 -10.38 -2.74
C PRO A 431 1.43 -10.40 -2.02
N LEU A 432 0.49 -9.52 -2.38
CA LEU A 432 -0.85 -9.48 -1.78
C LEU A 432 -1.67 -10.75 -2.07
N GLY A 433 -1.46 -11.36 -3.24
CA GLY A 433 -2.13 -12.60 -3.63
C GLY A 433 -1.44 -13.89 -3.15
N THR A 434 -0.25 -13.84 -2.59
CA THR A 434 0.58 -15.03 -2.33
C THR A 434 1.06 -15.19 -0.89
N ARG A 435 0.95 -14.15 -0.05
CA ARG A 435 1.52 -14.14 1.31
C ARG A 435 0.45 -13.84 2.36
N ASP A 436 0.40 -14.66 3.41
CA ASP A 436 -0.33 -14.31 4.63
C ASP A 436 0.38 -13.14 5.32
N LEU A 437 -0.38 -12.11 5.69
CA LEU A 437 0.10 -11.01 6.52
C LEU A 437 -1.06 -10.45 7.36
N VAL A 438 -1.26 -11.06 8.51
CA VAL A 438 -2.21 -10.56 9.51
C VAL A 438 -1.42 -9.77 10.55
N VAL A 439 -1.68 -8.49 10.63
CA VAL A 439 -0.95 -7.55 11.51
C VAL A 439 -1.71 -7.37 12.81
N ASP A 440 -1.04 -7.56 13.94
CA ASP A 440 -1.60 -7.30 15.26
C ASP A 440 -1.47 -5.82 15.62
N ASN A 441 -2.59 -5.15 15.84
CA ASN A 441 -2.69 -3.75 16.25
C ASN A 441 -3.00 -3.58 17.75
N GLY A 442 -2.88 -4.64 18.53
CA GLY A 442 -3.24 -4.68 19.96
C GLY A 442 -2.51 -3.63 20.78
N LYS A 443 -1.23 -3.34 20.47
CA LYS A 443 -0.44 -2.30 21.13
C LYS A 443 -1.09 -0.92 21.00
N LEU A 444 -1.46 -0.53 19.79
CA LEU A 444 -2.13 0.75 19.51
C LEU A 444 -3.51 0.85 20.18
N LEU A 445 -4.32 -0.22 20.04
CA LEU A 445 -5.65 -0.26 20.65
C LEU A 445 -5.59 -0.25 22.17
N GLY A 446 -4.53 -0.83 22.76
CA GLY A 446 -4.24 -0.81 24.20
C GLY A 446 -4.02 0.60 24.75
N LEU A 447 -3.51 1.52 23.96
CA LEU A 447 -3.39 2.95 24.31
C LEU A 447 -4.74 3.70 24.31
N GLY A 448 -5.82 3.07 23.85
CA GLY A 448 -7.15 3.69 23.78
C GLY A 448 -7.55 4.18 22.39
N PHE A 449 -6.72 3.99 21.37
CA PHE A 449 -7.10 4.32 19.99
C PHE A 449 -8.35 3.54 19.54
N ARG A 450 -9.17 4.15 18.71
CA ARG A 450 -10.36 3.53 18.13
C ARG A 450 -10.41 3.75 16.64
N LEU A 451 -10.47 2.63 15.89
CA LEU A 451 -10.63 2.64 14.43
C LEU A 451 -11.98 3.22 14.03
N LYS A 452 -11.99 4.05 13.01
CA LYS A 452 -13.20 4.55 12.34
C LYS A 452 -13.77 3.50 11.39
N TYR A 453 -12.89 2.74 10.77
CA TYR A 453 -13.22 1.66 9.84
C TYR A 453 -12.63 0.32 10.33
N PRO A 454 -13.20 -0.27 11.41
CA PRO A 454 -12.69 -1.53 11.96
C PRO A 454 -12.98 -2.74 11.07
N LYS A 455 -13.75 -2.58 10.00
CA LYS A 455 -14.10 -3.60 9.02
C LYS A 455 -13.92 -3.06 7.60
N PHE A 456 -13.32 -3.89 6.73
CA PHE A 456 -12.99 -3.54 5.35
C PHE A 456 -14.21 -3.06 4.56
N ARG A 457 -15.30 -3.82 4.51
CA ARG A 457 -16.49 -3.51 3.69
C ARG A 457 -16.94 -2.06 3.86
N ARG A 458 -17.06 -1.58 5.11
CA ARG A 458 -17.52 -0.21 5.38
C ARG A 458 -16.56 0.87 4.87
N GLY A 459 -15.26 0.64 5.04
CA GLY A 459 -14.23 1.55 4.51
C GLY A 459 -14.16 1.52 2.99
N TRP A 460 -14.31 0.32 2.41
CA TRP A 460 -14.30 0.12 0.97
C TRP A 460 -15.48 0.81 0.26
N GLU A 461 -16.69 0.65 0.76
CA GLU A 461 -17.88 1.33 0.23
C GLU A 461 -17.69 2.87 0.22
N LYS A 462 -17.06 3.41 1.28
CA LYS A 462 -16.73 4.84 1.33
C LYS A 462 -15.69 5.25 0.28
N THR A 463 -14.68 4.41 0.10
CA THR A 463 -13.63 4.59 -0.91
C THR A 463 -14.21 4.53 -2.32
N LEU A 464 -15.03 3.52 -2.59
CA LEU A 464 -15.70 3.33 -3.88
C LEU A 464 -16.61 4.53 -4.23
N ALA A 465 -17.40 5.00 -3.27
CA ALA A 465 -18.25 6.19 -3.45
C ALA A 465 -17.41 7.44 -3.81
N TRP A 466 -16.23 7.58 -3.25
CA TRP A 466 -15.32 8.67 -3.58
C TRP A 466 -14.77 8.51 -5.01
N TYR A 467 -14.33 7.31 -5.42
CA TYR A 467 -13.85 7.07 -6.79
C TYR A 467 -14.93 7.34 -7.84
N LEU A 468 -16.16 6.91 -7.58
CA LEU A 468 -17.32 7.20 -8.43
C LEU A 468 -17.58 8.72 -8.54
N LYS A 469 -17.56 9.44 -7.41
CA LYS A 469 -17.76 10.90 -7.37
C LYS A 469 -16.65 11.64 -8.14
N LYS A 470 -15.40 11.19 -8.03
CA LYS A 470 -14.25 11.79 -8.71
C LYS A 470 -14.07 11.33 -10.15
N ARG A 471 -14.95 10.47 -10.65
CA ARG A 471 -14.82 9.93 -12.01
C ARG A 471 -13.52 9.18 -12.24
N TRP A 472 -13.03 8.48 -11.22
CA TRP A 472 -11.88 7.59 -11.36
C TRP A 472 -12.29 6.22 -11.88
N ILE A 473 -13.52 5.82 -11.60
CA ILE A 473 -14.19 4.64 -12.14
C ILE A 473 -15.57 5.03 -12.69
N PRO A 474 -16.12 4.30 -13.68
CA PRO A 474 -17.45 4.55 -14.20
C PRO A 474 -18.52 4.15 -13.18
N ARG A 475 -19.73 4.64 -13.34
CA ARG A 475 -20.86 4.16 -12.55
C ARG A 475 -21.37 2.83 -13.11
N PRO A 476 -21.91 1.91 -12.26
CA PRO A 476 -22.38 0.62 -12.72
C PRO A 476 -23.44 0.70 -13.84
N ASN A 477 -24.27 1.72 -13.83
CA ASN A 477 -25.31 1.96 -14.83
C ASN A 477 -24.81 2.64 -16.12
N GLU A 478 -23.53 2.94 -16.23
CA GLU A 478 -22.90 3.52 -17.41
C GLU A 478 -22.23 2.44 -18.29
N LEU A 479 -22.01 1.23 -17.74
CA LEU A 479 -21.46 0.06 -18.39
C LEU A 479 -22.56 -0.89 -18.83
#